data_c2a139ff2b4fe41c8eed38d6b39119a2
#
_entry.id   c2a139ff2b4fe41c8eed38d6b39119a2
#
_cell.length_a   1.000
_cell.length_b   1.000
_cell.length_c   1.000
_cell.angle_alpha   90.00
_cell.angle_beta   90.00
_cell.angle_gamma   90.00
#
_symmetry.space_group_name_H-M   'P 1'
#
loop_
_entity.id
_entity.type
_entity.pdbx_description
1 polymer ?
#
loop_
_entity_poly.entity_id
_entity_poly.type
_entity_poly.pdbx_seq_one_letter_code
_entity_poly.pdbx_strand_id
1 'polypeptide(L)'
;MVDPKTHKINFHFTKEEKFLFEKITAVSEELNYPCYIVGGYVRDKLLYRDFKKDIDFVCVGSGIELAKKIASLLPGKPLVNEFKNFGTAHFTYAGLELEFVGARRESYQRESRKPIVEDGTLEDDQLRRDFSINAMAISLQKKDWGILVDPFNGMQDLEDKILRTPTDPNITFSDDPLRMMRAIRFATQLDFTIEQSTLDAISNNKERIKIISQERITDELNKIILAVTPSKGFILLSETGLLEIIFPEFYNLNGTEINDGKGHKNNCYHTLEVLDNLVPYTNDLWLRWAAILHDIAKPATKKFDAKIGWTFHGHEVVGARMTKQIFKKLKLPLQNEMRFVEKLVLLHLRPISLTKENVTDSAIRRLLFEAGDDMESLLLLCNADITTKNRLKVKRYKENFEMVKQKIIDLEERDHLRNFQPPITGELIMQTFNLKPGREVGIIKDHIREAILDGVIPNNYDAAYQLMMNKGAELGLKN
;
A
#
# COMPACT_ATOMS: atom_id res chain seq x y z
N MET A 1 0.29 -29.89 -38.27
CA MET A 1 0.91 -29.99 -36.94
C MET A 1 0.62 -28.67 -36.23
N VAL A 2 0.02 -28.72 -35.06
CA VAL A 2 -0.19 -27.50 -34.23
C VAL A 2 1.20 -27.12 -33.70
N ASP A 3 1.59 -25.87 -33.89
CA ASP A 3 2.82 -25.34 -33.33
C ASP A 3 2.77 -25.55 -31.81
N PRO A 4 3.76 -26.20 -31.17
CA PRO A 4 3.75 -26.44 -29.71
C PRO A 4 3.70 -25.14 -28.87
N LYS A 5 3.91 -23.99 -29.50
CA LYS A 5 3.83 -22.67 -28.89
C LYS A 5 2.41 -22.06 -28.94
N THR A 6 1.41 -22.77 -29.48
CA THR A 6 0.04 -22.27 -29.65
C THR A 6 -0.98 -23.20 -29.02
N HIS A 7 -1.98 -22.64 -28.34
CA HIS A 7 -3.04 -23.41 -27.69
C HIS A 7 -4.41 -22.89 -28.11
N LYS A 8 -5.30 -23.82 -28.48
CA LYS A 8 -6.69 -23.50 -28.77
C LYS A 8 -7.48 -23.51 -27.46
N ILE A 9 -7.75 -22.31 -26.90
CA ILE A 9 -8.50 -22.13 -25.67
C ILE A 9 -9.82 -21.43 -25.99
N ASN A 10 -10.89 -21.84 -25.32
CA ASN A 10 -12.18 -21.20 -25.47
C ASN A 10 -12.30 -20.06 -24.46
N PHE A 11 -11.83 -18.85 -24.82
CA PHE A 11 -11.94 -17.67 -23.98
C PHE A 11 -13.38 -17.17 -23.92
N HIS A 12 -13.86 -16.89 -22.71
CA HIS A 12 -15.14 -16.23 -22.49
C HIS A 12 -14.95 -14.70 -22.51
N PHE A 13 -15.40 -14.07 -23.59
CA PHE A 13 -15.44 -12.62 -23.74
C PHE A 13 -16.86 -12.11 -23.53
N THR A 14 -17.01 -10.92 -22.92
CA THR A 14 -18.30 -10.23 -22.84
C THR A 14 -18.75 -9.78 -24.24
N LYS A 15 -20.01 -9.33 -24.36
CA LYS A 15 -20.51 -8.79 -25.63
C LYS A 15 -19.74 -7.55 -26.08
N GLU A 16 -19.40 -6.70 -25.13
CA GLU A 16 -18.64 -5.46 -25.34
C GLU A 16 -17.21 -5.78 -25.79
N GLU A 17 -16.55 -6.74 -25.12
CA GLU A 17 -15.22 -7.21 -25.50
C GLU A 17 -15.23 -7.80 -26.93
N LYS A 18 -16.20 -8.67 -27.24
CA LYS A 18 -16.30 -9.25 -28.60
C LYS A 18 -16.48 -8.20 -29.67
N PHE A 19 -17.42 -7.26 -29.47
CA PHE A 19 -17.62 -6.15 -30.39
C PHE A 19 -16.35 -5.35 -30.63
N LEU A 20 -15.64 -5.01 -29.54
CA LEU A 20 -14.39 -4.26 -29.61
C LEU A 20 -13.30 -5.06 -30.36
N PHE A 21 -13.12 -6.33 -30.02
CA PHE A 21 -12.08 -7.18 -30.63
C PHE A 21 -12.35 -7.45 -32.11
N GLU A 22 -13.62 -7.60 -32.51
CA GLU A 22 -14.00 -7.70 -33.93
C GLU A 22 -13.67 -6.41 -34.70
N LYS A 23 -13.88 -5.24 -34.09
CA LYS A 23 -13.49 -3.94 -34.70
C LYS A 23 -11.96 -3.83 -34.81
N ILE A 24 -11.22 -4.23 -33.78
CA ILE A 24 -9.76 -4.23 -33.81
C ILE A 24 -9.27 -5.20 -34.90
N THR A 25 -9.85 -6.39 -35.01
CA THR A 25 -9.52 -7.35 -36.06
C THR A 25 -9.70 -6.76 -37.45
N ALA A 26 -10.85 -6.13 -37.73
CA ALA A 26 -11.13 -5.53 -39.02
C ALA A 26 -10.13 -4.43 -39.41
N VAL A 27 -9.81 -3.54 -38.47
CA VAL A 27 -8.85 -2.45 -38.70
C VAL A 27 -7.41 -2.98 -38.85
N SER A 28 -7.04 -3.96 -38.04
CA SER A 28 -5.73 -4.62 -38.08
C SER A 28 -5.48 -5.31 -39.46
N GLU A 29 -6.49 -5.97 -39.99
CA GLU A 29 -6.44 -6.56 -41.34
C GLU A 29 -6.29 -5.48 -42.42
N GLU A 30 -7.07 -4.38 -42.32
CA GLU A 30 -7.02 -3.26 -43.28
C GLU A 30 -5.64 -2.60 -43.32
N LEU A 31 -5.02 -2.40 -42.15
CA LEU A 31 -3.69 -1.81 -42.04
C LEU A 31 -2.54 -2.82 -42.27
N ASN A 32 -2.85 -4.10 -42.34
CA ASN A 32 -1.88 -5.20 -42.33
C ASN A 32 -0.96 -5.16 -41.11
N TYR A 33 -1.54 -4.85 -39.91
CA TYR A 33 -0.86 -4.84 -38.63
C TYR A 33 -1.36 -5.97 -37.73
N PRO A 34 -0.75 -7.15 -37.73
CA PRO A 34 -1.13 -8.24 -36.83
C PRO A 34 -1.24 -7.74 -35.38
N CYS A 35 -2.41 -7.95 -34.75
CA CYS A 35 -2.70 -7.45 -33.42
C CYS A 35 -3.00 -8.58 -32.44
N TYR A 36 -2.59 -8.39 -31.18
CA TYR A 36 -2.70 -9.38 -30.11
C TYR A 36 -3.09 -8.69 -28.81
N ILE A 37 -3.91 -9.36 -27.99
CA ILE A 37 -4.12 -8.98 -26.58
C ILE A 37 -2.98 -9.61 -25.78
N VAL A 38 -2.41 -8.88 -24.83
CA VAL A 38 -1.22 -9.29 -24.08
C VAL A 38 -1.30 -8.96 -22.59
N GLY A 39 -0.34 -9.48 -21.84
CA GLY A 39 -0.09 -9.04 -20.47
C GLY A 39 -1.08 -9.54 -19.41
N GLY A 40 -1.40 -8.66 -18.47
CA GLY A 40 -2.21 -9.00 -17.29
C GLY A 40 -3.62 -9.49 -17.63
N TYR A 41 -4.24 -8.95 -18.67
CA TYR A 41 -5.56 -9.37 -19.12
C TYR A 41 -5.59 -10.87 -19.50
N VAL A 42 -4.60 -11.34 -20.28
CA VAL A 42 -4.52 -12.76 -20.72
C VAL A 42 -4.37 -13.67 -19.51
N ARG A 43 -3.44 -13.35 -18.63
CA ARG A 43 -3.20 -14.08 -17.38
C ARG A 43 -4.47 -14.16 -16.52
N ASP A 44 -5.12 -13.03 -16.27
CA ASP A 44 -6.25 -12.96 -15.37
C ASP A 44 -7.49 -13.67 -15.95
N LYS A 45 -7.69 -13.65 -17.29
CA LYS A 45 -8.69 -14.48 -17.97
C LYS A 45 -8.43 -15.97 -17.79
N LEU A 46 -7.17 -16.42 -17.87
CA LEU A 46 -6.80 -17.83 -17.67
C LEU A 46 -6.96 -18.27 -16.21
N LEU A 47 -6.76 -17.35 -15.25
CA LEU A 47 -6.94 -17.58 -13.81
C LEU A 47 -8.41 -17.44 -13.36
N TYR A 48 -9.35 -17.13 -14.25
CA TYR A 48 -10.76 -16.83 -13.89
C TYR A 48 -10.91 -15.79 -12.80
N ARG A 49 -10.01 -14.78 -12.80
CA ARG A 49 -10.06 -13.67 -11.83
C ARG A 49 -10.90 -12.53 -12.40
N ASP A 50 -11.51 -11.75 -11.51
CA ASP A 50 -12.13 -10.46 -11.88
C ASP A 50 -11.05 -9.58 -12.50
N PHE A 51 -11.26 -9.24 -13.76
CA PHE A 51 -10.27 -8.53 -14.50
C PHE A 51 -10.37 -7.02 -14.27
N LYS A 52 -9.22 -6.38 -14.20
CA LYS A 52 -9.12 -4.93 -14.21
C LYS A 52 -9.53 -4.43 -15.59
N LYS A 53 -10.11 -3.25 -15.66
CA LYS A 53 -10.65 -2.64 -16.89
C LYS A 53 -9.58 -2.30 -17.94
N ASP A 54 -8.32 -2.66 -17.72
CA ASP A 54 -7.16 -2.34 -18.56
C ASP A 54 -6.86 -3.50 -19.51
N ILE A 55 -6.84 -3.23 -20.80
CA ILE A 55 -6.50 -4.20 -21.85
C ILE A 55 -5.35 -3.66 -22.69
N ASP A 56 -4.24 -4.41 -22.71
CA ASP A 56 -3.06 -4.07 -23.47
C ASP A 56 -3.08 -4.82 -24.83
N PHE A 57 -2.84 -4.07 -25.92
CA PHE A 57 -2.73 -4.59 -27.27
C PHE A 57 -1.33 -4.33 -27.80
N VAL A 58 -0.75 -5.37 -28.42
CA VAL A 58 0.48 -5.25 -29.20
C VAL A 58 0.14 -5.48 -30.67
N CYS A 59 0.61 -4.59 -31.55
CA CYS A 59 0.50 -4.80 -32.99
C CYS A 59 1.88 -4.77 -33.66
N VAL A 60 2.06 -5.60 -34.68
CA VAL A 60 3.26 -5.57 -35.53
C VAL A 60 3.04 -4.43 -36.56
N GLY A 61 3.43 -3.23 -36.14
CA GLY A 61 3.17 -1.96 -36.83
C GLY A 61 2.96 -0.81 -35.86
N SER A 62 2.34 0.28 -36.29
CA SER A 62 2.13 1.45 -35.48
C SER A 62 0.92 1.32 -34.55
N GLY A 63 1.17 1.20 -33.22
CA GLY A 63 0.11 1.19 -32.19
C GLY A 63 -0.71 2.49 -32.19
N ILE A 64 -0.07 3.62 -32.47
CA ILE A 64 -0.74 4.92 -32.54
C ILE A 64 -1.71 4.99 -33.73
N GLU A 65 -1.29 4.55 -34.91
CA GLU A 65 -2.13 4.56 -36.11
C GLU A 65 -3.32 3.62 -35.93
N LEU A 66 -3.07 2.41 -35.44
CA LEU A 66 -4.11 1.41 -35.15
C LEU A 66 -5.15 1.98 -34.17
N ALA A 67 -4.72 2.55 -33.04
CA ALA A 67 -5.60 3.12 -32.02
C ALA A 67 -6.47 4.25 -32.58
N LYS A 68 -5.89 5.19 -33.33
CA LYS A 68 -6.62 6.30 -33.98
C LYS A 68 -7.71 5.81 -34.92
N LYS A 69 -7.36 4.85 -35.77
CA LYS A 69 -8.30 4.31 -36.74
C LYS A 69 -9.45 3.58 -36.05
N ILE A 70 -9.17 2.76 -35.05
CA ILE A 70 -10.19 2.09 -34.24
C ILE A 70 -11.10 3.11 -33.55
N ALA A 71 -10.53 4.09 -32.85
CA ALA A 71 -11.30 5.12 -32.15
C ALA A 71 -12.22 5.91 -33.08
N SER A 72 -11.80 6.19 -34.33
CA SER A 72 -12.61 6.89 -35.33
C SER A 72 -13.86 6.10 -35.78
N LEU A 73 -13.84 4.78 -35.66
CA LEU A 73 -14.91 3.87 -36.05
C LEU A 73 -15.82 3.46 -34.88
N LEU A 74 -15.42 3.75 -33.64
CA LEU A 74 -16.22 3.42 -32.46
C LEU A 74 -17.31 4.48 -32.22
N PRO A 75 -18.50 4.09 -31.71
CA PRO A 75 -19.51 5.04 -31.25
C PRO A 75 -18.92 6.05 -30.26
N GLY A 76 -19.26 7.33 -30.45
CA GLY A 76 -18.75 8.40 -29.60
C GLY A 76 -17.33 8.86 -29.92
N LYS A 77 -16.63 8.21 -30.83
CA LYS A 77 -15.27 8.57 -31.29
C LYS A 77 -14.37 8.99 -30.12
N PRO A 78 -13.97 8.07 -29.23
CA PRO A 78 -13.19 8.38 -28.06
C PRO A 78 -11.90 9.13 -28.42
N LEU A 79 -11.49 10.07 -27.52
CA LEU A 79 -10.25 10.82 -27.69
C LEU A 79 -9.05 9.92 -27.42
N VAL A 80 -8.11 9.89 -28.38
CA VAL A 80 -6.88 9.12 -28.28
C VAL A 80 -5.76 9.97 -27.70
N ASN A 81 -5.19 9.54 -26.59
CA ASN A 81 -3.98 10.12 -26.00
C ASN A 81 -2.75 9.43 -26.61
N GLU A 82 -1.87 10.20 -27.21
CA GLU A 82 -0.69 9.71 -27.91
C GLU A 82 0.59 9.94 -27.10
N PHE A 83 1.39 8.90 -26.95
CA PHE A 83 2.71 8.94 -26.34
C PHE A 83 3.77 8.62 -27.39
N LYS A 84 4.02 9.57 -28.30
CA LYS A 84 4.86 9.39 -29.49
C LYS A 84 6.26 8.84 -29.20
N ASN A 85 6.87 9.29 -28.09
CA ASN A 85 8.21 8.85 -27.68
C ASN A 85 8.27 7.36 -27.31
N PHE A 86 7.11 6.75 -27.06
CA PHE A 86 6.99 5.33 -26.67
C PHE A 86 6.26 4.51 -27.72
N GLY A 87 5.80 5.09 -28.80
CA GLY A 87 5.00 4.37 -29.81
C GLY A 87 3.66 3.85 -29.28
N THR A 88 3.13 4.47 -28.21
CA THR A 88 1.95 4.01 -27.48
C THR A 88 0.79 5.00 -27.66
N ALA A 89 -0.42 4.47 -27.74
CA ALA A 89 -1.65 5.26 -27.69
C ALA A 89 -2.65 4.62 -26.73
N HIS A 90 -3.42 5.45 -26.04
CA HIS A 90 -4.40 5.04 -25.05
C HIS A 90 -5.73 5.78 -25.25
N PHE A 91 -6.84 5.05 -25.08
CA PHE A 91 -8.17 5.68 -24.99
C PHE A 91 -9.12 4.80 -24.14
N THR A 92 -10.17 5.41 -23.62
CA THR A 92 -11.21 4.71 -22.83
C THR A 92 -12.45 4.51 -23.70
N TYR A 93 -13.00 3.28 -23.70
CA TYR A 93 -14.24 2.93 -24.39
C TYR A 93 -15.07 1.95 -23.58
N ALA A 94 -16.37 2.23 -23.41
CA ALA A 94 -17.32 1.41 -22.65
C ALA A 94 -16.82 1.05 -21.22
N GLY A 95 -16.06 1.95 -20.58
CA GLY A 95 -15.47 1.74 -19.25
C GLY A 95 -14.22 0.84 -19.23
N LEU A 96 -13.70 0.47 -20.41
CA LEU A 96 -12.44 -0.23 -20.59
C LEU A 96 -11.34 0.77 -20.94
N GLU A 97 -10.17 0.63 -20.35
CA GLU A 97 -8.96 1.38 -20.69
C GLU A 97 -8.14 0.54 -21.68
N LEU A 98 -7.88 1.10 -22.84
CA LEU A 98 -7.28 0.38 -23.96
C LEU A 98 -5.93 1.01 -24.29
N GLU A 99 -4.85 0.25 -24.18
CA GLU A 99 -3.52 0.66 -24.56
C GLU A 99 -3.03 -0.10 -25.77
N PHE A 100 -2.55 0.64 -26.78
CA PHE A 100 -2.03 0.07 -28.02
C PHE A 100 -0.55 0.42 -28.17
N VAL A 101 0.27 -0.62 -28.33
CA VAL A 101 1.74 -0.49 -28.46
C VAL A 101 2.19 -1.20 -29.73
N GLY A 102 3.11 -0.59 -30.47
CA GLY A 102 3.83 -1.30 -31.54
C GLY A 102 4.73 -2.40 -30.97
N ALA A 103 4.76 -3.58 -31.57
CA ALA A 103 5.70 -4.61 -31.21
C ALA A 103 7.12 -4.09 -31.36
N ARG A 104 7.96 -4.30 -30.36
CA ARG A 104 9.29 -3.68 -30.30
C ARG A 104 10.33 -4.64 -29.77
N ARG A 105 11.53 -4.48 -30.29
CA ARG A 105 12.75 -5.04 -29.75
C ARG A 105 13.43 -4.00 -28.88
N GLU A 106 13.87 -4.39 -27.71
CA GLU A 106 14.58 -3.51 -26.78
C GLU A 106 16.00 -4.01 -26.57
N SER A 107 16.96 -3.07 -26.55
CA SER A 107 18.34 -3.34 -26.15
C SER A 107 18.72 -2.36 -25.03
N TYR A 108 19.44 -2.85 -24.02
CA TYR A 108 19.75 -2.09 -22.83
C TYR A 108 21.26 -1.83 -22.71
N GLN A 109 21.62 -0.66 -22.23
CA GLN A 109 22.98 -0.34 -21.79
C GLN A 109 23.08 -0.55 -20.29
N ARG A 110 24.17 -1.15 -19.81
CA ARG A 110 24.36 -1.57 -18.40
C ARG A 110 24.14 -0.45 -17.38
N GLU A 111 24.45 0.80 -17.74
CA GLU A 111 24.36 1.97 -16.85
C GLU A 111 23.06 2.76 -17.00
N SER A 112 22.15 2.33 -17.89
CA SER A 112 20.90 2.99 -18.18
C SER A 112 19.78 1.96 -18.26
N ARG A 113 18.66 2.26 -17.62
CA ARG A 113 17.41 1.50 -17.79
C ARG A 113 16.59 1.95 -19.01
N LYS A 114 17.03 3.00 -19.74
CA LYS A 114 16.33 3.44 -20.94
C LYS A 114 16.75 2.54 -22.10
N PRO A 115 15.84 1.72 -22.64
CA PRO A 115 16.16 0.88 -23.78
C PRO A 115 16.36 1.73 -25.04
N ILE A 116 17.17 1.21 -25.94
CA ILE A 116 17.11 1.56 -27.36
C ILE A 116 15.98 0.71 -27.94
N VAL A 117 15.01 1.33 -28.57
CA VAL A 117 13.78 0.71 -29.06
C VAL A 117 13.81 0.68 -30.58
N GLU A 118 13.57 -0.49 -31.14
CA GLU A 118 13.42 -0.74 -32.59
C GLU A 118 12.11 -1.49 -32.85
N ASP A 119 11.56 -1.36 -34.05
CA ASP A 119 10.40 -2.16 -34.45
C ASP A 119 10.73 -3.64 -34.39
N GLY A 120 9.81 -4.44 -33.86
CA GLY A 120 10.01 -5.85 -33.60
C GLY A 120 8.84 -6.72 -34.03
N THR A 121 9.01 -8.01 -33.83
CA THR A 121 7.98 -9.03 -33.99
C THR A 121 7.21 -9.24 -32.67
N LEU A 122 6.12 -10.03 -32.70
CA LEU A 122 5.45 -10.45 -31.47
C LEU A 122 6.43 -11.20 -30.54
N GLU A 123 7.27 -12.06 -31.08
CA GLU A 123 8.24 -12.83 -30.30
C GLU A 123 9.27 -11.91 -29.60
N ASP A 124 9.75 -10.86 -30.28
CA ASP A 124 10.62 -9.84 -29.66
C ASP A 124 9.92 -9.14 -28.50
N ASP A 125 8.62 -8.79 -28.65
CA ASP A 125 7.85 -8.17 -27.58
C ASP A 125 7.64 -9.13 -26.40
N GLN A 126 7.37 -10.41 -26.64
CA GLN A 126 7.20 -11.43 -25.62
C GLN A 126 8.51 -11.71 -24.86
N LEU A 127 9.65 -11.75 -25.56
CA LEU A 127 10.99 -11.97 -25.00
C LEU A 127 11.40 -10.89 -23.97
N ARG A 128 11.03 -9.63 -24.21
CA ARG A 128 11.37 -8.52 -23.34
C ARG A 128 10.48 -8.40 -22.09
N ARG A 129 9.41 -9.19 -21.97
CA ARG A 129 8.50 -9.13 -20.83
C ARG A 129 9.15 -9.68 -19.56
N ASP A 130 8.55 -9.29 -18.42
CA ASP A 130 9.09 -9.61 -17.10
C ASP A 130 8.99 -11.10 -16.75
N PHE A 131 7.80 -11.71 -17.00
CA PHE A 131 7.53 -13.10 -16.60
C PHE A 131 6.79 -13.86 -17.69
N SER A 132 7.00 -15.19 -17.75
CA SER A 132 6.34 -16.11 -18.69
C SER A 132 4.80 -15.95 -18.67
N ILE A 133 4.22 -15.85 -17.48
CA ILE A 133 2.76 -15.69 -17.28
C ILE A 133 2.21 -14.36 -17.80
N ASN A 134 3.04 -13.36 -18.03
CA ASN A 134 2.68 -12.05 -18.60
C ASN A 134 3.14 -11.94 -20.08
N ALA A 135 3.84 -12.95 -20.59
CA ALA A 135 4.35 -12.99 -21.96
C ALA A 135 3.41 -13.68 -22.94
N MET A 136 2.32 -14.26 -22.46
CA MET A 136 1.28 -14.88 -23.30
C MET A 136 0.50 -13.82 -24.07
N ALA A 137 0.04 -14.20 -25.29
CA ALA A 137 -0.72 -13.33 -26.17
C ALA A 137 -1.94 -14.07 -26.75
N ILE A 138 -3.06 -13.36 -26.94
CA ILE A 138 -4.24 -13.87 -27.66
C ILE A 138 -4.27 -13.20 -29.03
N SER A 139 -4.27 -14.01 -30.12
CA SER A 139 -4.35 -13.47 -31.47
C SER A 139 -5.72 -12.87 -31.76
N LEU A 140 -5.72 -11.69 -32.36
CA LEU A 140 -6.90 -11.04 -32.93
C LEU A 140 -6.87 -11.07 -34.49
N GLN A 141 -5.99 -11.83 -35.09
CA GLN A 141 -5.97 -11.99 -36.54
C GLN A 141 -7.09 -12.93 -37.01
N LYS A 142 -7.70 -12.65 -38.12
CA LYS A 142 -8.83 -13.42 -38.65
C LYS A 142 -8.52 -14.91 -38.84
N LYS A 143 -7.28 -15.24 -39.23
CA LYS A 143 -6.85 -16.62 -39.51
C LYS A 143 -6.72 -17.51 -38.29
N ASP A 144 -6.42 -16.92 -37.12
CA ASP A 144 -6.14 -17.61 -35.87
C ASP A 144 -6.74 -16.87 -34.64
N TRP A 145 -7.89 -16.25 -34.86
CA TRP A 145 -8.61 -15.47 -33.84
C TRP A 145 -8.88 -16.28 -32.57
N GLY A 146 -8.49 -15.71 -31.41
CA GLY A 146 -8.65 -16.36 -30.11
C GLY A 146 -7.63 -17.45 -29.79
N ILE A 147 -6.65 -17.72 -30.66
CA ILE A 147 -5.55 -18.64 -30.36
C ILE A 147 -4.60 -18.00 -29.36
N LEU A 148 -4.25 -18.76 -28.33
CA LEU A 148 -3.22 -18.34 -27.33
C LEU A 148 -1.84 -18.67 -27.93
N VAL A 149 -0.95 -17.67 -27.91
CA VAL A 149 0.47 -17.77 -28.29
C VAL A 149 1.30 -17.73 -27.01
N ASP A 150 1.93 -18.85 -26.68
CA ASP A 150 2.68 -19.05 -25.43
C ASP A 150 4.05 -19.69 -25.69
N PRO A 151 5.04 -18.91 -26.15
CA PRO A 151 6.37 -19.44 -26.47
C PRO A 151 7.21 -19.82 -25.26
N PHE A 152 6.80 -19.42 -24.04
CA PHE A 152 7.58 -19.57 -22.80
C PHE A 152 6.90 -20.43 -21.75
N ASN A 153 5.91 -21.24 -22.13
CA ASN A 153 5.16 -22.13 -21.23
C ASN A 153 4.48 -21.39 -20.05
N GLY A 154 4.03 -20.15 -20.28
CA GLY A 154 3.34 -19.34 -19.26
C GLY A 154 2.07 -20.00 -18.75
N MET A 155 1.39 -20.79 -19.59
CA MET A 155 0.20 -21.54 -19.20
C MET A 155 0.53 -22.64 -18.17
N GLN A 156 1.61 -23.39 -18.37
CA GLN A 156 2.09 -24.38 -17.42
C GLN A 156 2.53 -23.71 -16.11
N ASP A 157 3.22 -22.56 -16.19
CA ASP A 157 3.62 -21.79 -15.01
C ASP A 157 2.42 -21.26 -14.22
N LEU A 158 1.31 -20.93 -14.87
CA LEU A 158 0.05 -20.59 -14.18
C LEU A 158 -0.54 -21.79 -13.44
N GLU A 159 -0.57 -22.96 -14.07
CA GLU A 159 -1.08 -24.20 -13.46
C GLU A 159 -0.25 -24.62 -12.26
N ASP A 160 1.08 -24.54 -12.37
CA ASP A 160 2.04 -24.90 -11.34
C ASP A 160 2.22 -23.80 -10.28
N LYS A 161 1.60 -22.62 -10.47
CA LYS A 161 1.75 -21.42 -9.62
C LYS A 161 3.22 -21.00 -9.45
N ILE A 162 3.95 -21.01 -10.55
CA ILE A 162 5.36 -20.64 -10.60
C ILE A 162 5.51 -19.28 -11.28
N LEU A 163 6.40 -18.47 -10.77
CA LEU A 163 6.82 -17.21 -11.37
C LEU A 163 8.26 -17.32 -11.83
N ARG A 164 8.47 -17.26 -13.16
CA ARG A 164 9.79 -17.25 -13.78
C ARG A 164 9.86 -16.23 -14.92
N THR A 165 11.07 -15.84 -15.28
CA THR A 165 11.34 -14.97 -16.42
C THR A 165 11.28 -15.75 -17.74
N PRO A 166 10.89 -15.13 -18.90
CA PRO A 166 10.91 -15.79 -20.21
C PRO A 166 12.31 -16.23 -20.65
N THR A 167 13.33 -15.49 -20.21
CA THR A 167 14.74 -15.68 -20.55
C THR A 167 15.60 -15.71 -19.28
N ASP A 168 16.93 -15.65 -19.41
CA ASP A 168 17.84 -15.59 -18.27
C ASP A 168 17.44 -14.49 -17.27
N PRO A 169 17.11 -14.83 -16.02
CA PRO A 169 16.67 -13.87 -15.03
C PRO A 169 17.76 -12.83 -14.68
N ASN A 170 19.03 -13.17 -14.75
CA ASN A 170 20.11 -12.20 -14.50
C ASN A 170 20.12 -11.09 -15.56
N ILE A 171 19.88 -11.44 -16.83
CA ILE A 171 19.75 -10.45 -17.91
C ILE A 171 18.49 -9.62 -17.67
N THR A 172 17.36 -10.30 -17.46
CA THR A 172 16.05 -9.64 -17.23
C THR A 172 16.08 -8.61 -16.10
N PHE A 173 16.73 -8.92 -14.99
CA PHE A 173 16.85 -8.00 -13.84
C PHE A 173 17.98 -6.97 -13.98
N SER A 174 19.01 -7.29 -14.77
CA SER A 174 20.01 -6.32 -15.16
C SER A 174 19.45 -5.24 -16.07
N ASP A 175 18.58 -5.60 -17.01
CA ASP A 175 17.96 -4.69 -17.98
C ASP A 175 16.99 -3.71 -17.31
N ASP A 176 16.02 -4.20 -16.52
CA ASP A 176 15.14 -3.37 -15.70
C ASP A 176 15.07 -3.91 -14.27
N PRO A 177 15.86 -3.35 -13.34
CA PRO A 177 15.90 -3.81 -11.96
C PRO A 177 14.56 -3.69 -11.20
N LEU A 178 13.60 -2.88 -11.67
CA LEU A 178 12.28 -2.82 -11.06
C LEU A 178 11.54 -4.18 -11.18
N ARG A 179 11.90 -5.00 -12.16
CA ARG A 179 11.32 -6.34 -12.32
C ARG A 179 11.57 -7.24 -11.11
N MET A 180 12.62 -6.99 -10.32
CA MET A 180 12.84 -7.68 -9.04
C MET A 180 11.71 -7.39 -8.04
N MET A 181 11.32 -6.13 -7.90
CA MET A 181 10.17 -5.75 -7.06
C MET A 181 8.86 -6.30 -7.61
N ARG A 182 8.70 -6.29 -8.93
CA ARG A 182 7.54 -6.87 -9.61
C ARG A 182 7.43 -8.38 -9.42
N ALA A 183 8.56 -9.11 -9.40
CA ALA A 183 8.59 -10.55 -9.10
C ALA A 183 7.99 -10.83 -7.72
N ILE A 184 8.48 -10.13 -6.71
CA ILE A 184 7.99 -10.27 -5.34
C ILE A 184 6.52 -9.86 -5.23
N ARG A 185 6.13 -8.76 -5.88
CA ARG A 185 4.73 -8.34 -5.90
C ARG A 185 3.82 -9.39 -6.54
N PHE A 186 4.16 -9.92 -7.71
CA PHE A 186 3.33 -10.93 -8.36
C PHE A 186 3.27 -12.24 -7.57
N ALA A 187 4.40 -12.69 -7.01
CA ALA A 187 4.43 -13.85 -6.12
C ALA A 187 3.50 -13.67 -4.91
N THR A 188 3.45 -12.44 -4.36
CA THR A 188 2.58 -12.11 -3.22
C THR A 188 1.11 -12.00 -3.62
N GLN A 189 0.79 -11.30 -4.72
CA GLN A 189 -0.58 -11.04 -5.17
C GLN A 189 -1.28 -12.26 -5.76
N LEU A 190 -0.53 -13.13 -6.44
CA LEU A 190 -1.04 -14.33 -7.09
C LEU A 190 -0.93 -15.57 -6.19
N ASP A 191 -0.21 -15.46 -5.09
CA ASP A 191 0.19 -16.56 -4.22
C ASP A 191 1.00 -17.64 -4.98
N PHE A 192 1.95 -17.18 -5.80
CA PHE A 192 2.85 -18.02 -6.59
C PHE A 192 4.21 -18.15 -5.91
N THR A 193 4.92 -19.23 -6.23
CA THR A 193 6.32 -19.45 -5.84
C THR A 193 7.24 -18.89 -6.93
N ILE A 194 8.26 -18.12 -6.53
CA ILE A 194 9.30 -17.70 -7.47
C ILE A 194 10.22 -18.88 -7.69
N GLU A 195 10.48 -19.21 -8.97
CA GLU A 195 11.44 -20.24 -9.34
C GLU A 195 12.82 -19.94 -8.75
N GLN A 196 13.56 -20.98 -8.32
CA GLN A 196 14.80 -20.79 -7.55
C GLN A 196 15.85 -19.98 -8.33
N SER A 197 16.07 -20.25 -9.63
CA SER A 197 17.02 -19.50 -10.44
C SER A 197 16.64 -18.02 -10.57
N THR A 198 15.34 -17.74 -10.64
CA THR A 198 14.79 -16.39 -10.67
C THR A 198 14.98 -15.69 -9.31
N LEU A 199 14.78 -16.41 -8.20
CA LEU A 199 14.99 -15.88 -6.85
C LEU A 199 16.48 -15.58 -6.58
N ASP A 200 17.36 -16.48 -7.00
CA ASP A 200 18.82 -16.29 -6.88
C ASP A 200 19.29 -15.08 -7.70
N ALA A 201 18.73 -14.90 -8.90
CA ALA A 201 19.04 -13.76 -9.74
C ALA A 201 18.59 -12.42 -9.14
N ILE A 202 17.48 -12.38 -8.37
CA ILE A 202 17.10 -11.18 -7.61
C ILE A 202 18.19 -10.86 -6.60
N SER A 203 18.64 -11.84 -5.82
CA SER A 203 19.70 -11.66 -4.81
C SER A 203 21.01 -11.18 -5.43
N ASN A 204 21.39 -11.75 -6.58
CA ASN A 204 22.61 -11.39 -7.30
C ASN A 204 22.57 -9.95 -7.88
N ASN A 205 21.40 -9.47 -8.26
CA ASN A 205 21.22 -8.17 -8.90
C ASN A 205 20.66 -7.08 -7.96
N LYS A 206 20.45 -7.36 -6.68
CA LYS A 206 19.76 -6.48 -5.71
C LYS A 206 20.32 -5.05 -5.66
N GLU A 207 21.63 -4.90 -5.79
CA GLU A 207 22.29 -3.58 -5.75
C GLU A 207 21.86 -2.66 -6.90
N ARG A 208 21.42 -3.25 -8.02
CA ARG A 208 20.94 -2.48 -9.17
C ARG A 208 19.60 -1.78 -8.92
N ILE A 209 18.87 -2.14 -7.87
CA ILE A 209 17.64 -1.46 -7.51
C ILE A 209 17.86 0.04 -7.23
N LYS A 210 19.10 0.43 -6.85
CA LYS A 210 19.49 1.80 -6.54
C LYS A 210 19.39 2.76 -7.73
N ILE A 211 19.37 2.25 -8.99
CA ILE A 211 19.16 3.09 -10.19
C ILE A 211 17.69 3.42 -10.46
N ILE A 212 16.78 2.75 -9.76
CA ILE A 212 15.33 2.96 -9.89
C ILE A 212 14.91 4.15 -9.01
N SER A 213 14.01 4.98 -9.54
CA SER A 213 13.44 6.07 -8.73
C SER A 213 12.65 5.53 -7.55
N GLN A 214 12.74 6.22 -6.42
CA GLN A 214 12.09 5.80 -5.18
C GLN A 214 10.57 5.69 -5.33
N GLU A 215 9.95 6.57 -6.11
CA GLU A 215 8.52 6.57 -6.39
C GLU A 215 8.06 5.22 -6.99
N ARG A 216 8.82 4.69 -7.97
CA ARG A 216 8.49 3.41 -8.61
C ARG A 216 8.68 2.22 -7.66
N ILE A 217 9.71 2.26 -6.83
CA ILE A 217 9.93 1.23 -5.79
C ILE A 217 8.78 1.25 -4.80
N THR A 218 8.38 2.44 -4.36
CA THR A 218 7.29 2.64 -3.40
C THR A 218 5.93 2.20 -3.96
N ASP A 219 5.67 2.45 -5.25
CA ASP A 219 4.46 1.97 -5.91
C ASP A 219 4.35 0.43 -5.89
N GLU A 220 5.45 -0.27 -6.16
CA GLU A 220 5.47 -1.74 -6.06
C GLU A 220 5.34 -2.21 -4.59
N LEU A 221 5.99 -1.52 -3.65
CA LEU A 221 5.88 -1.81 -2.22
C LEU A 221 4.43 -1.62 -1.73
N ASN A 222 3.76 -0.55 -2.12
CA ASN A 222 2.35 -0.31 -1.78
C ASN A 222 1.44 -1.42 -2.31
N LYS A 223 1.70 -1.93 -3.51
CA LYS A 223 0.95 -3.07 -4.08
C LYS A 223 1.22 -4.38 -3.33
N ILE A 224 2.41 -4.57 -2.78
CA ILE A 224 2.73 -5.69 -1.87
C ILE A 224 1.95 -5.54 -0.56
N ILE A 225 1.95 -4.36 0.04
CA ILE A 225 1.21 -4.05 1.28
C ILE A 225 -0.29 -4.30 1.12
N LEU A 226 -0.84 -4.01 -0.06
CA LEU A 226 -2.27 -4.23 -0.37
C LEU A 226 -2.62 -5.66 -0.76
N ALA A 227 -1.66 -6.57 -0.86
CA ALA A 227 -1.93 -7.97 -1.15
C ALA A 227 -2.72 -8.67 -0.04
N VAL A 228 -3.23 -9.87 -0.33
CA VAL A 228 -3.99 -10.71 0.63
C VAL A 228 -3.09 -11.28 1.73
N THR A 229 -1.83 -11.55 1.42
CA THR A 229 -0.83 -12.03 2.39
C THR A 229 0.44 -11.19 2.25
N PRO A 230 0.43 -9.93 2.71
CA PRO A 230 1.56 -9.03 2.52
C PRO A 230 2.84 -9.49 3.22
N SER A 231 2.74 -10.25 4.32
CA SER A 231 3.89 -10.85 5.01
C SER A 231 4.76 -11.67 4.09
N LYS A 232 4.18 -12.44 3.16
CA LYS A 232 4.91 -13.22 2.15
C LYS A 232 5.86 -12.33 1.33
N GLY A 233 5.37 -11.15 0.90
CA GLY A 233 6.17 -10.19 0.15
C GLY A 233 7.34 -9.63 0.94
N PHE A 234 7.12 -9.25 2.20
CA PHE A 234 8.18 -8.75 3.06
C PHE A 234 9.22 -9.82 3.41
N ILE A 235 8.81 -11.08 3.58
CA ILE A 235 9.73 -12.21 3.78
C ILE A 235 10.62 -12.37 2.53
N LEU A 236 10.03 -12.40 1.33
CA LEU A 236 10.78 -12.49 0.06
C LEU A 236 11.72 -11.30 -0.14
N LEU A 237 11.30 -10.07 0.20
CA LEU A 237 12.16 -8.89 0.18
C LEU A 237 13.35 -9.03 1.13
N SER A 238 13.14 -9.65 2.30
CA SER A 238 14.20 -9.88 3.28
C SER A 238 15.16 -10.97 2.82
N GLU A 239 14.66 -12.11 2.34
CA GLU A 239 15.45 -13.25 1.86
C GLU A 239 16.33 -12.89 0.66
N THR A 240 15.84 -12.05 -0.24
CA THR A 240 16.59 -11.57 -1.41
C THR A 240 17.55 -10.41 -1.09
N GLY A 241 17.49 -9.86 0.13
CA GLY A 241 18.28 -8.71 0.56
C GLY A 241 17.82 -7.37 -0.02
N LEU A 242 16.71 -7.32 -0.75
CA LEU A 242 16.14 -6.06 -1.26
C LEU A 242 15.62 -5.18 -0.11
N LEU A 243 15.05 -5.78 0.94
CA LEU A 243 14.46 -5.04 2.06
C LEU A 243 15.48 -4.13 2.76
N GLU A 244 16.70 -4.62 2.94
CA GLU A 244 17.80 -3.86 3.55
C GLU A 244 18.13 -2.58 2.75
N ILE A 245 18.03 -2.66 1.42
CA ILE A 245 18.35 -1.55 0.52
C ILE A 245 17.18 -0.55 0.44
N ILE A 246 15.96 -1.04 0.24
CA ILE A 246 14.81 -0.17 -0.05
C ILE A 246 14.14 0.38 1.21
N PHE A 247 14.17 -0.40 2.33
CA PHE A 247 13.51 -0.03 3.59
C PHE A 247 14.31 -0.51 4.81
N PRO A 248 15.54 -0.01 5.02
CA PRO A 248 16.44 -0.43 6.10
C PRO A 248 15.84 -0.22 7.49
N GLU A 249 14.98 0.78 7.69
CA GLU A 249 14.33 1.00 8.98
C GLU A 249 13.45 -0.20 9.38
N PHE A 250 12.72 -0.79 8.43
CA PHE A 250 11.92 -1.99 8.67
C PHE A 250 12.81 -3.24 8.77
N TYR A 251 13.84 -3.34 7.93
CA TYR A 251 14.81 -4.44 8.00
C TYR A 251 15.44 -4.56 9.39
N ASN A 252 15.72 -3.45 10.05
CA ASN A 252 16.31 -3.39 11.40
C ASN A 252 15.38 -3.91 12.51
N LEU A 253 14.09 -4.18 12.23
CA LEU A 253 13.22 -4.89 13.15
C LEU A 253 13.57 -6.38 13.28
N ASN A 254 14.35 -6.93 12.32
CA ASN A 254 14.82 -8.30 12.37
C ASN A 254 15.81 -8.50 13.53
N GLY A 255 15.80 -9.70 14.04
CA GLY A 255 16.71 -10.13 15.08
C GLY A 255 16.05 -10.31 16.44
N THR A 256 16.62 -11.23 17.18
CA THR A 256 16.28 -11.51 18.58
C THR A 256 17.59 -11.56 19.34
N GLU A 257 17.63 -10.93 20.50
CA GLU A 257 18.77 -11.00 21.39
C GLU A 257 18.33 -11.69 22.69
N ILE A 258 19.20 -12.54 23.22
CA ILE A 258 19.01 -13.19 24.51
C ILE A 258 20.09 -12.66 25.43
N ASN A 259 19.67 -12.05 26.54
CA ASN A 259 20.56 -11.61 27.61
C ASN A 259 20.03 -12.13 28.94
N ASP A 260 20.89 -12.75 29.75
CA ASP A 260 20.53 -13.41 31.04
C ASP A 260 19.33 -14.38 30.90
N GLY A 261 19.26 -15.14 29.81
CA GLY A 261 18.15 -16.07 29.53
C GLY A 261 16.83 -15.40 29.15
N LYS A 262 16.76 -14.06 29.04
CA LYS A 262 15.59 -13.30 28.67
C LYS A 262 15.73 -12.84 27.20
N GLY A 263 14.90 -13.40 26.32
CA GLY A 263 14.78 -13.00 24.92
C GLY A 263 13.61 -12.06 24.69
N HIS A 264 13.57 -11.40 23.53
CA HIS A 264 12.38 -10.70 23.05
C HIS A 264 11.89 -11.34 21.75
N LYS A 265 10.61 -11.10 21.41
CA LYS A 265 10.05 -11.51 20.12
C LYS A 265 10.80 -10.83 18.97
N ASN A 266 10.89 -11.52 17.82
CA ASN A 266 11.31 -10.86 16.59
C ASN A 266 10.24 -9.84 16.19
N ASN A 267 10.61 -8.55 16.26
CA ASN A 267 9.68 -7.46 16.01
C ASN A 267 9.22 -7.41 14.54
N CYS A 268 10.05 -7.85 13.60
CA CYS A 268 9.68 -7.94 12.19
C CYS A 268 8.52 -8.93 11.99
N TYR A 269 8.65 -10.17 12.46
CA TYR A 269 7.57 -11.16 12.33
C TYR A 269 6.30 -10.77 13.08
N HIS A 270 6.44 -10.12 14.24
CA HIS A 270 5.29 -9.57 14.95
C HIS A 270 4.57 -8.52 14.11
N THR A 271 5.30 -7.56 13.56
CA THR A 271 4.72 -6.50 12.71
C THR A 271 4.04 -7.06 11.45
N LEU A 272 4.63 -8.10 10.84
CA LEU A 272 4.03 -8.79 9.70
C LEU A 272 2.74 -9.53 10.07
N GLU A 273 2.69 -10.17 11.25
CA GLU A 273 1.47 -10.80 11.78
C GLU A 273 0.36 -9.75 12.02
N VAL A 274 0.71 -8.59 12.58
CA VAL A 274 -0.24 -7.46 12.74
C VAL A 274 -0.77 -6.98 11.40
N LEU A 275 0.10 -6.85 10.41
CA LEU A 275 -0.29 -6.45 9.05
C LEU A 275 -1.25 -7.47 8.42
N ASP A 276 -0.96 -8.76 8.49
CA ASP A 276 -1.83 -9.82 7.97
C ASP A 276 -3.17 -9.87 8.71
N ASN A 277 -3.18 -9.63 10.03
CA ASN A 277 -4.40 -9.56 10.84
C ASN A 277 -5.35 -8.42 10.42
N LEU A 278 -4.84 -7.35 9.83
CA LEU A 278 -5.65 -6.25 9.31
C LEU A 278 -6.30 -6.55 7.96
N VAL A 279 -5.74 -7.44 7.17
CA VAL A 279 -6.19 -7.71 5.79
C VAL A 279 -7.70 -7.99 5.68
N PRO A 280 -8.32 -8.83 6.56
CA PRO A 280 -9.75 -9.12 6.46
C PRO A 280 -10.68 -7.94 6.77
N TYR A 281 -10.15 -6.88 7.41
CA TYR A 281 -10.95 -5.77 7.93
C TYR A 281 -10.79 -4.48 7.13
N THR A 282 -9.71 -4.34 6.35
CA THR A 282 -9.47 -3.09 5.63
C THR A 282 -8.61 -3.26 4.39
N ASN A 283 -8.94 -2.49 3.35
CA ASN A 283 -8.11 -2.25 2.17
C ASN A 283 -7.46 -0.85 2.19
N ASP A 284 -7.57 -0.13 3.31
CA ASP A 284 -6.93 1.17 3.47
C ASP A 284 -5.41 1.00 3.55
N LEU A 285 -4.71 1.54 2.56
CA LEU A 285 -3.25 1.49 2.47
C LEU A 285 -2.60 2.17 3.68
N TRP A 286 -3.17 3.27 4.16
CA TRP A 286 -2.55 4.07 5.21
C TRP A 286 -2.71 3.43 6.59
N LEU A 287 -3.82 2.74 6.83
CA LEU A 287 -3.97 1.91 8.03
C LEU A 287 -2.99 0.73 8.01
N ARG A 288 -2.76 0.11 6.85
CA ARG A 288 -1.73 -0.93 6.70
C ARG A 288 -0.31 -0.38 6.88
N TRP A 289 -0.03 0.85 6.43
CA TRP A 289 1.22 1.55 6.74
C TRP A 289 1.37 1.84 8.24
N ALA A 290 0.29 2.20 8.94
CA ALA A 290 0.32 2.35 10.39
C ALA A 290 0.69 1.05 11.09
N ALA A 291 0.19 -0.10 10.63
CA ALA A 291 0.60 -1.41 11.12
C ALA A 291 2.08 -1.70 10.88
N ILE A 292 2.62 -1.34 9.72
CA ILE A 292 4.05 -1.50 9.43
C ILE A 292 4.92 -0.63 10.34
N LEU A 293 4.46 0.56 10.70
CA LEU A 293 5.26 1.55 11.42
C LEU A 293 5.00 1.61 12.93
N HIS A 294 3.97 0.93 13.47
CA HIS A 294 3.61 1.06 14.89
C HIS A 294 4.78 0.77 15.84
N ASP A 295 5.57 -0.23 15.51
CA ASP A 295 6.72 -0.70 16.30
C ASP A 295 8.09 -0.31 15.71
N ILE A 296 8.14 0.53 14.70
CA ILE A 296 9.36 0.84 13.92
C ILE A 296 10.52 1.37 14.75
N ALA A 297 10.23 1.99 15.89
CA ALA A 297 11.24 2.56 16.77
C ALA A 297 11.71 1.61 17.88
N LYS A 298 11.22 0.37 17.94
CA LYS A 298 11.67 -0.59 18.97
C LYS A 298 13.19 -0.80 18.97
N PRO A 299 13.88 -0.94 17.81
CA PRO A 299 15.34 -1.02 17.81
C PRO A 299 16.02 0.20 18.42
N ALA A 300 15.52 1.40 18.15
CA ALA A 300 16.10 2.65 18.62
C ALA A 300 15.85 2.92 20.13
N THR A 301 14.81 2.32 20.70
CA THR A 301 14.42 2.52 22.12
C THR A 301 14.71 1.29 23.00
N LYS A 302 15.33 0.27 22.42
CA LYS A 302 15.66 -0.98 23.11
C LYS A 302 16.63 -0.76 24.25
N LYS A 303 16.25 -1.23 25.46
CA LYS A 303 17.09 -1.23 26.64
C LYS A 303 16.90 -2.53 27.42
N PHE A 304 17.97 -3.02 28.04
CA PHE A 304 17.91 -4.19 28.90
C PHE A 304 17.84 -3.74 30.37
N ASP A 305 16.84 -4.25 31.09
CA ASP A 305 16.70 -4.08 32.53
C ASP A 305 16.89 -5.46 33.19
N ALA A 306 17.75 -5.55 34.21
CA ALA A 306 18.09 -6.80 34.86
C ALA A 306 16.87 -7.49 35.52
N LYS A 307 15.88 -6.73 35.99
CA LYS A 307 14.67 -7.26 36.65
C LYS A 307 13.59 -7.65 35.64
N ILE A 308 13.35 -6.79 34.65
CA ILE A 308 12.21 -6.91 33.72
C ILE A 308 12.62 -7.62 32.42
N GLY A 309 13.89 -7.50 31.99
CA GLY A 309 14.39 -7.92 30.70
C GLY A 309 14.38 -6.78 29.67
N TRP A 310 14.15 -7.10 28.39
CA TRP A 310 14.13 -6.13 27.32
C TRP A 310 12.91 -5.18 27.42
N THR A 311 13.17 -3.88 27.35
CA THR A 311 12.15 -2.81 27.37
C THR A 311 12.29 -1.91 26.13
N PHE A 312 11.18 -1.27 25.74
CA PHE A 312 11.09 -0.43 24.54
C PHE A 312 10.27 0.85 24.83
N HIS A 313 10.47 1.44 26.01
CA HIS A 313 9.68 2.60 26.45
C HIS A 313 9.84 3.77 25.52
N GLY A 314 8.71 4.40 25.16
CA GLY A 314 8.65 5.59 24.31
C GLY A 314 8.81 5.30 22.82
N HIS A 315 8.75 4.02 22.40
CA HIS A 315 8.85 3.71 20.98
C HIS A 315 7.71 4.30 20.14
N GLU A 316 6.53 4.51 20.72
CA GLU A 316 5.38 5.16 20.09
C GLU A 316 5.69 6.62 19.73
N VAL A 317 6.37 7.36 20.64
CA VAL A 317 6.75 8.77 20.42
C VAL A 317 7.89 8.87 19.40
N VAL A 318 8.91 8.02 19.53
CA VAL A 318 10.02 7.98 18.57
C VAL A 318 9.55 7.50 17.22
N GLY A 319 8.67 6.49 17.16
CA GLY A 319 8.08 5.94 15.93
C GLY A 319 7.27 6.99 15.18
N ALA A 320 6.45 7.78 15.86
CA ALA A 320 5.71 8.87 15.26
C ALA A 320 6.66 9.89 14.57
N ARG A 321 7.77 10.24 15.21
CA ARG A 321 8.79 11.13 14.60
C ARG A 321 9.49 10.47 13.40
N MET A 322 9.77 9.17 13.48
CA MET A 322 10.38 8.41 12.37
C MET A 322 9.44 8.32 11.17
N THR A 323 8.13 8.27 11.38
CA THR A 323 7.11 8.21 10.31
C THR A 323 7.32 9.31 9.29
N LYS A 324 7.51 10.56 9.72
CA LYS A 324 7.76 11.69 8.82
C LYS A 324 9.03 11.52 7.98
N GLN A 325 10.10 11.00 8.58
CA GLN A 325 11.37 10.77 7.87
C GLN A 325 11.23 9.65 6.85
N ILE A 326 10.56 8.55 7.21
CA ILE A 326 10.28 7.40 6.36
C ILE A 326 9.40 7.81 5.18
N PHE A 327 8.31 8.54 5.41
CA PHE A 327 7.43 9.03 4.34
C PHE A 327 8.19 9.91 3.34
N LYS A 328 9.04 10.82 3.82
CA LYS A 328 9.88 11.66 2.97
C LYS A 328 10.86 10.82 2.14
N LYS A 329 11.53 9.85 2.77
CA LYS A 329 12.52 8.96 2.13
C LYS A 329 11.85 8.10 1.06
N LEU A 330 10.72 7.48 1.38
CA LEU A 330 9.97 6.62 0.48
C LEU A 330 9.11 7.40 -0.53
N LYS A 331 9.14 8.74 -0.53
CA LYS A 331 8.32 9.57 -1.41
C LYS A 331 6.81 9.31 -1.29
N LEU A 332 6.36 8.98 -0.08
CA LEU A 332 4.95 8.88 0.27
C LEU A 332 4.34 10.28 0.47
N PRO A 333 3.00 10.45 0.40
CA PRO A 333 2.34 11.74 0.62
C PRO A 333 2.62 12.32 2.00
N LEU A 334 2.99 13.61 2.09
CA LEU A 334 3.43 14.28 3.32
C LEU A 334 2.33 15.12 4.00
N GLN A 335 1.07 14.94 3.61
CA GLN A 335 -0.09 15.70 4.11
C GLN A 335 -0.94 14.85 5.08
N ASN A 336 -2.19 14.64 4.72
CA ASN A 336 -3.18 13.99 5.57
C ASN A 336 -2.82 12.54 5.88
N GLU A 337 -2.33 11.82 4.89
CA GLU A 337 -1.96 10.40 4.99
C GLU A 337 -0.82 10.19 6.00
N MET A 338 0.21 11.05 5.93
CA MET A 338 1.32 10.99 6.88
C MET A 338 0.86 11.31 8.31
N ARG A 339 0.01 12.35 8.47
CA ARG A 339 -0.51 12.74 9.78
C ARG A 339 -1.39 11.65 10.39
N PHE A 340 -2.21 11.00 9.56
CA PHE A 340 -3.01 9.86 9.96
C PHE A 340 -2.13 8.72 10.48
N VAL A 341 -1.12 8.30 9.73
CA VAL A 341 -0.20 7.23 10.16
C VAL A 341 0.60 7.63 11.40
N GLU A 342 1.13 8.85 11.45
CA GLU A 342 1.86 9.40 12.61
C GLU A 342 0.99 9.34 13.87
N LYS A 343 -0.28 9.76 13.79
CA LYS A 343 -1.24 9.73 14.89
C LYS A 343 -1.49 8.30 15.39
N LEU A 344 -1.75 7.35 14.46
CA LEU A 344 -1.99 5.97 14.84
C LEU A 344 -0.77 5.33 15.49
N VAL A 345 0.43 5.58 14.98
CA VAL A 345 1.69 5.13 15.59
C VAL A 345 1.87 5.70 16.98
N LEU A 346 1.56 6.97 17.19
CA LEU A 346 1.66 7.63 18.51
C LEU A 346 0.69 7.03 19.52
N LEU A 347 -0.52 6.69 19.07
CA LEU A 347 -1.63 6.34 19.97
C LEU A 347 -1.84 4.82 20.14
N HIS A 348 -1.15 3.96 19.37
CA HIS A 348 -1.46 2.51 19.29
C HIS A 348 -1.43 1.77 20.65
N LEU A 349 -0.63 2.22 21.60
CA LEU A 349 -0.59 1.63 22.95
C LEU A 349 -1.72 2.11 23.88
N ARG A 350 -2.39 3.22 23.56
CA ARG A 350 -3.38 3.85 24.44
C ARG A 350 -4.61 2.98 24.68
N PRO A 351 -5.31 2.45 23.65
CA PRO A 351 -6.44 1.57 23.84
C PRO A 351 -6.10 0.32 24.66
N ILE A 352 -4.92 -0.27 24.44
CA ILE A 352 -4.45 -1.46 25.18
C ILE A 352 -4.23 -1.13 26.67
N SER A 353 -3.68 0.06 26.97
CA SER A 353 -3.49 0.50 28.34
C SER A 353 -4.80 0.71 29.10
N LEU A 354 -5.89 1.01 28.36
CA LEU A 354 -7.25 1.17 28.90
C LEU A 354 -7.96 -0.18 29.18
N THR A 355 -7.37 -1.32 28.82
CA THR A 355 -7.92 -2.65 29.17
C THR A 355 -7.58 -3.10 30.59
N LYS A 356 -6.77 -2.32 31.33
CA LYS A 356 -6.43 -2.59 32.72
C LYS A 356 -7.59 -2.19 33.64
N GLU A 357 -7.69 -2.87 34.80
CA GLU A 357 -8.69 -2.56 35.81
C GLU A 357 -8.55 -1.08 36.27
N ASN A 358 -9.69 -0.38 36.46
CA ASN A 358 -9.80 1.03 36.89
C ASN A 358 -9.51 2.11 35.85
N VAL A 359 -9.94 1.92 34.62
CA VAL A 359 -9.90 2.99 33.61
C VAL A 359 -10.88 4.11 33.94
N THR A 360 -10.36 5.32 34.04
CA THR A 360 -11.16 6.52 34.30
C THR A 360 -11.81 7.06 33.00
N ASP A 361 -12.99 7.67 33.14
CA ASP A 361 -13.65 8.36 32.02
C ASP A 361 -12.74 9.45 31.42
N SER A 362 -11.94 10.12 32.24
CA SER A 362 -10.96 11.12 31.80
C SER A 362 -9.94 10.54 30.80
N ALA A 363 -9.41 9.33 31.04
CA ALA A 363 -8.48 8.69 30.14
C ALA A 363 -9.12 8.36 28.77
N ILE A 364 -10.40 7.95 28.80
CA ILE A 364 -11.16 7.67 27.55
C ILE A 364 -11.49 8.97 26.82
N ARG A 365 -11.89 10.05 27.51
CA ARG A 365 -12.13 11.37 26.92
C ARG A 365 -10.89 11.91 26.21
N ARG A 366 -9.73 11.77 26.83
CA ARG A 366 -8.45 12.17 26.23
C ARG A 366 -8.15 11.37 24.96
N LEU A 367 -8.38 10.06 24.99
CA LEU A 367 -8.19 9.22 23.80
C LEU A 367 -9.16 9.61 22.67
N LEU A 368 -10.45 9.82 22.97
CA LEU A 368 -11.46 10.29 22.01
C LEU A 368 -11.06 11.61 21.36
N PHE A 369 -10.61 12.55 22.18
CA PHE A 369 -10.15 13.87 21.71
C PHE A 369 -8.91 13.76 20.81
N GLU A 370 -7.90 12.98 21.22
CA GLU A 370 -6.64 12.85 20.48
C GLU A 370 -6.82 12.06 19.18
N ALA A 371 -7.60 10.98 19.18
CA ALA A 371 -7.85 10.17 18.01
C ALA A 371 -8.83 10.83 17.02
N GLY A 372 -9.85 11.52 17.53
CA GLY A 372 -10.86 12.17 16.70
C GLY A 372 -11.56 11.18 15.77
N ASP A 373 -11.66 11.54 14.50
CA ASP A 373 -12.29 10.71 13.45
C ASP A 373 -11.51 9.40 13.14
N ASP A 374 -10.25 9.30 13.60
CA ASP A 374 -9.42 8.12 13.34
C ASP A 374 -9.57 7.02 14.42
N MET A 375 -10.54 7.16 15.34
CA MET A 375 -10.74 6.25 16.47
C MET A 375 -10.99 4.80 16.01
N GLU A 376 -11.84 4.59 15.00
CA GLU A 376 -12.15 3.25 14.48
C GLU A 376 -10.90 2.58 13.90
N SER A 377 -10.10 3.34 13.14
CA SER A 377 -8.84 2.88 12.57
C SER A 377 -7.81 2.52 13.66
N LEU A 378 -7.76 3.33 14.73
CA LEU A 378 -6.90 3.06 15.88
C LEU A 378 -7.32 1.77 16.59
N LEU A 379 -8.62 1.54 16.78
CA LEU A 379 -9.15 0.33 17.40
C LEU A 379 -8.88 -0.91 16.54
N LEU A 380 -9.00 -0.81 15.21
CA LEU A 380 -8.65 -1.90 14.29
C LEU A 380 -7.16 -2.26 14.40
N LEU A 381 -6.27 -1.26 14.41
CA LEU A 381 -4.83 -1.47 14.58
C LEU A 381 -4.52 -2.17 15.90
N CYS A 382 -5.08 -1.69 17.00
CA CYS A 382 -4.85 -2.28 18.32
C CYS A 382 -5.38 -3.71 18.45
N ASN A 383 -6.54 -4.01 17.82
CA ASN A 383 -7.07 -5.37 17.81
C ASN A 383 -6.16 -6.31 17.00
N ALA A 384 -5.61 -5.83 15.87
CA ALA A 384 -4.67 -6.60 15.04
C ALA A 384 -3.34 -6.88 15.76
N ASP A 385 -2.92 -5.99 16.67
CA ASP A 385 -1.68 -6.10 17.47
C ASP A 385 -1.76 -7.21 18.56
N ILE A 386 -2.94 -7.77 18.81
CA ILE A 386 -3.12 -8.89 19.75
C ILE A 386 -2.63 -10.19 19.11
N THR A 387 -1.31 -10.45 19.13
CA THR A 387 -0.64 -11.59 18.45
C THR A 387 -0.18 -12.71 19.40
N THR A 388 -0.67 -12.74 20.65
CA THR A 388 -0.27 -13.79 21.60
C THR A 388 -0.84 -15.15 21.20
N LYS A 389 0.00 -16.21 21.21
CA LYS A 389 -0.42 -17.60 20.93
C LYS A 389 -1.20 -18.26 22.07
N ASN A 390 -1.24 -17.65 23.26
CA ASN A 390 -1.97 -18.19 24.41
C ASN A 390 -3.45 -17.90 24.27
N ARG A 391 -4.27 -18.90 23.95
CA ARG A 391 -5.73 -18.78 23.71
C ARG A 391 -6.48 -18.13 24.87
N LEU A 392 -6.11 -18.41 26.13
CA LEU A 392 -6.75 -17.79 27.30
C LEU A 392 -6.42 -16.30 27.38
N LYS A 393 -5.16 -15.93 27.10
CA LYS A 393 -4.78 -14.51 27.04
C LYS A 393 -5.45 -13.78 25.87
N VAL A 394 -5.52 -14.41 24.69
CA VAL A 394 -6.26 -13.85 23.53
C VAL A 394 -7.71 -13.57 23.90
N LYS A 395 -8.40 -14.56 24.47
CA LYS A 395 -9.81 -14.40 24.89
C LYS A 395 -9.96 -13.24 25.86
N ARG A 396 -9.16 -13.21 26.93
CA ARG A 396 -9.18 -12.13 27.93
C ARG A 396 -8.91 -10.76 27.33
N TYR A 397 -7.90 -10.64 26.44
CA TYR A 397 -7.59 -9.35 25.79
C TYR A 397 -8.72 -8.89 24.88
N LYS A 398 -9.34 -9.80 24.12
CA LYS A 398 -10.49 -9.47 23.27
C LYS A 398 -11.72 -9.03 24.09
N GLU A 399 -12.04 -9.75 25.16
CA GLU A 399 -13.11 -9.38 26.07
C GLU A 399 -12.89 -7.99 26.70
N ASN A 400 -11.69 -7.74 27.20
CA ASN A 400 -11.34 -6.43 27.75
C ASN A 400 -11.37 -5.33 26.68
N PHE A 401 -10.94 -5.63 25.46
CA PHE A 401 -10.96 -4.69 24.36
C PHE A 401 -12.39 -4.31 23.95
N GLU A 402 -13.31 -5.27 23.88
CA GLU A 402 -14.72 -5.00 23.61
C GLU A 402 -15.36 -4.16 24.72
N MET A 403 -15.01 -4.39 25.98
CA MET A 403 -15.45 -3.50 27.09
C MET A 403 -14.96 -2.06 26.93
N VAL A 404 -13.70 -1.88 26.54
CA VAL A 404 -13.15 -0.54 26.28
C VAL A 404 -13.87 0.11 25.10
N LYS A 405 -14.09 -0.63 24.03
CA LYS A 405 -14.82 -0.16 22.85
C LYS A 405 -16.22 0.30 23.20
N GLN A 406 -16.96 -0.47 24.02
CA GLN A 406 -18.29 -0.10 24.45
C GLN A 406 -18.25 1.19 25.32
N LYS A 407 -17.32 1.29 26.28
CA LYS A 407 -17.14 2.51 27.08
C LYS A 407 -16.81 3.74 26.23
N ILE A 408 -16.03 3.58 25.15
CA ILE A 408 -15.73 4.66 24.21
C ILE A 408 -17.02 5.13 23.54
N ILE A 409 -17.88 4.21 23.07
CA ILE A 409 -19.15 4.53 22.43
C ILE A 409 -20.08 5.26 23.42
N ASP A 410 -20.28 4.68 24.60
CA ASP A 410 -21.17 5.24 25.65
C ASP A 410 -20.73 6.67 26.05
N LEU A 411 -19.41 6.89 26.15
CA LEU A 411 -18.87 8.19 26.54
C LEU A 411 -18.97 9.20 25.39
N GLU A 412 -18.76 8.79 24.17
CA GLU A 412 -18.91 9.64 23.00
C GLU A 412 -20.36 10.10 22.81
N GLU A 413 -21.34 9.18 22.97
CA GLU A 413 -22.76 9.51 22.90
C GLU A 413 -23.17 10.50 24.00
N ARG A 414 -22.60 10.35 25.19
CA ARG A 414 -22.90 11.23 26.33
C ARG A 414 -22.25 12.61 26.23
N ASP A 415 -20.97 12.67 25.88
CA ASP A 415 -20.14 13.85 26.05
C ASP A 415 -19.77 14.53 24.71
N HIS A 416 -20.03 13.92 23.55
CA HIS A 416 -19.78 14.44 22.20
C HIS A 416 -18.36 15.00 22.01
N LEU A 417 -17.34 14.24 22.43
CA LEU A 417 -15.96 14.70 22.51
C LEU A 417 -15.10 14.49 21.27
N ARG A 418 -15.59 13.73 20.29
CA ARG A 418 -14.86 13.55 19.05
C ARG A 418 -14.76 14.88 18.32
N ASN A 419 -13.52 15.36 18.09
CA ASN A 419 -13.26 16.65 17.44
C ASN A 419 -13.88 17.88 18.15
N PHE A 420 -14.21 17.78 19.45
CA PHE A 420 -14.80 18.91 20.15
C PHE A 420 -13.84 20.12 20.15
N GLN A 421 -14.41 21.30 20.04
CA GLN A 421 -13.71 22.55 20.31
C GLN A 421 -14.23 23.07 21.65
N PRO A 422 -13.35 23.49 22.58
CA PRO A 422 -13.80 24.17 23.80
C PRO A 422 -14.70 25.33 23.42
N PRO A 423 -15.83 25.54 24.12
CA PRO A 423 -16.81 26.56 23.76
C PRO A 423 -16.29 27.99 23.91
N ILE A 424 -15.13 28.18 24.52
CA ILE A 424 -14.42 29.44 24.64
C ILE A 424 -13.31 29.52 23.59
N THR A 425 -13.44 30.49 22.68
CA THR A 425 -12.44 30.72 21.62
C THR A 425 -11.29 31.60 22.14
N GLY A 426 -10.14 31.53 21.47
CA GLY A 426 -9.02 32.42 21.77
C GLY A 426 -9.37 33.90 21.56
N GLU A 427 -10.25 34.19 20.61
CA GLU A 427 -10.76 35.55 20.35
C GLU A 427 -11.56 36.08 21.53
N LEU A 428 -12.46 35.27 22.08
CA LEU A 428 -13.24 35.66 23.27
C LEU A 428 -12.33 35.91 24.47
N ILE A 429 -11.31 35.10 24.69
CA ILE A 429 -10.31 35.31 25.76
C ILE A 429 -9.58 36.65 25.58
N MET A 430 -9.12 36.89 24.32
CA MET A 430 -8.43 38.16 24.01
C MET A 430 -9.34 39.38 24.21
N GLN A 431 -10.60 39.29 23.78
CA GLN A 431 -11.58 40.38 23.97
C GLN A 431 -11.90 40.61 25.45
N THR A 432 -12.12 39.54 26.22
CA THR A 432 -12.50 39.63 27.64
C THR A 432 -11.39 40.26 28.50
N PHE A 433 -10.14 39.91 28.24
CA PHE A 433 -9.00 40.36 29.04
C PHE A 433 -8.12 41.43 28.35
N ASN A 434 -8.57 41.97 27.22
CA ASN A 434 -7.84 42.97 26.43
C ASN A 434 -6.39 42.49 26.08
N LEU A 435 -6.24 41.22 25.68
CA LEU A 435 -4.96 40.59 25.37
C LEU A 435 -4.68 40.58 23.83
N LYS A 436 -3.40 40.57 23.51
CA LYS A 436 -2.94 40.21 22.18
C LYS A 436 -2.73 38.68 22.10
N PRO A 437 -2.67 38.10 20.89
CA PRO A 437 -2.29 36.66 20.73
C PRO A 437 -0.98 36.42 21.49
N GLY A 438 -1.03 35.48 22.47
CA GLY A 438 0.12 35.25 23.34
C GLY A 438 -0.04 34.03 24.26
N ARG A 439 0.93 33.91 25.17
CA ARG A 439 1.06 32.76 26.07
C ARG A 439 -0.14 32.64 27.03
N GLU A 440 -0.67 33.76 27.54
CA GLU A 440 -1.77 33.81 28.52
C GLU A 440 -3.06 33.21 27.88
N VAL A 441 -3.34 33.56 26.62
CA VAL A 441 -4.49 33.01 25.87
C VAL A 441 -4.37 31.50 25.77
N GLY A 442 -3.16 30.99 25.46
CA GLY A 442 -2.89 29.54 25.36
C GLY A 442 -3.10 28.86 26.73
N ILE A 443 -2.58 29.40 27.82
CA ILE A 443 -2.73 28.85 29.17
C ILE A 443 -4.20 28.73 29.57
N ILE A 444 -5.00 29.76 29.33
CA ILE A 444 -6.44 29.75 29.67
C ILE A 444 -7.17 28.71 28.79
N LYS A 445 -6.91 28.70 27.50
CA LYS A 445 -7.55 27.77 26.58
C LYS A 445 -7.20 26.29 26.90
N ASP A 446 -5.94 26.03 27.23
CA ASP A 446 -5.49 24.70 27.63
C ASP A 446 -6.11 24.27 28.97
N HIS A 447 -6.19 25.20 29.94
CA HIS A 447 -6.81 24.94 31.25
C HIS A 447 -8.29 24.54 31.11
N ILE A 448 -9.05 25.23 30.26
CA ILE A 448 -10.46 24.89 29.98
C ILE A 448 -10.57 23.53 29.33
N ARG A 449 -9.74 23.24 28.30
CA ARG A 449 -9.72 21.95 27.63
C ARG A 449 -9.44 20.81 28.61
N GLU A 450 -8.41 20.94 29.41
CA GLU A 450 -8.01 19.94 30.41
C GLU A 450 -9.13 19.69 31.44
N ALA A 451 -9.78 20.74 31.91
CA ALA A 451 -10.89 20.62 32.86
C ALA A 451 -12.11 19.88 32.26
N ILE A 452 -12.40 20.08 30.97
CA ILE A 452 -13.46 19.34 30.26
C ILE A 452 -13.07 17.89 30.12
N LEU A 453 -11.83 17.62 29.68
CA LEU A 453 -11.34 16.24 29.48
C LEU A 453 -11.27 15.48 30.83
N ASP A 454 -10.93 16.13 31.92
CA ASP A 454 -10.94 15.53 33.25
C ASP A 454 -12.36 15.40 33.86
N GLY A 455 -13.37 15.98 33.19
CA GLY A 455 -14.75 15.97 33.70
C GLY A 455 -15.00 16.85 34.88
N VAL A 456 -14.10 17.80 35.14
CA VAL A 456 -14.22 18.83 36.23
C VAL A 456 -15.37 19.77 35.87
N ILE A 457 -15.52 20.12 34.62
CA ILE A 457 -16.65 20.90 34.10
C ILE A 457 -17.28 20.18 32.88
N PRO A 458 -18.58 20.39 32.64
CA PRO A 458 -19.22 19.92 31.41
C PRO A 458 -18.73 20.74 30.19
N ASN A 459 -18.86 20.18 29.00
CA ASN A 459 -18.54 20.86 27.75
C ASN A 459 -19.68 21.81 27.34
N ASN A 460 -19.85 22.92 28.09
CA ASN A 460 -20.80 23.99 27.78
C ASN A 460 -20.19 25.37 28.01
N TYR A 461 -20.81 26.40 27.41
CA TYR A 461 -20.32 27.75 27.42
C TYR A 461 -20.22 28.31 28.82
N ASP A 462 -21.26 28.17 29.63
CA ASP A 462 -21.35 28.83 30.96
C ASP A 462 -20.27 28.34 31.92
N ALA A 463 -20.10 27.02 32.04
CA ALA A 463 -19.07 26.42 32.89
C ALA A 463 -17.65 26.79 32.40
N ALA A 464 -17.43 26.77 31.09
CA ALA A 464 -16.14 27.11 30.50
C ALA A 464 -15.83 28.62 30.64
N TYR A 465 -16.83 29.48 30.50
CA TYR A 465 -16.68 30.93 30.73
C TYR A 465 -16.34 31.26 32.16
N GLN A 466 -17.03 30.63 33.12
CA GLN A 466 -16.73 30.82 34.54
C GLN A 466 -15.28 30.39 34.89
N LEU A 467 -14.85 29.23 34.30
CA LEU A 467 -13.48 28.77 34.51
C LEU A 467 -12.45 29.71 33.84
N MET A 468 -12.75 30.26 32.67
CA MET A 468 -11.95 31.28 31.99
C MET A 468 -11.73 32.48 32.88
N MET A 469 -12.81 33.01 33.52
CA MET A 469 -12.76 34.17 34.43
C MET A 469 -11.90 33.87 35.63
N ASN A 470 -12.09 32.72 36.27
CA ASN A 470 -11.30 32.32 37.44
C ASN A 470 -9.81 32.19 37.09
N LYS A 471 -9.49 31.56 35.94
CA LYS A 471 -8.09 31.43 35.52
C LYS A 471 -7.46 32.74 35.11
N GLY A 472 -8.22 33.64 34.49
CA GLY A 472 -7.77 35.02 34.21
C GLY A 472 -7.40 35.78 35.48
N ALA A 473 -8.25 35.70 36.52
CA ALA A 473 -7.98 36.31 37.81
C ALA A 473 -6.71 35.74 38.50
N GLU A 474 -6.50 34.40 38.44
CA GLU A 474 -5.28 33.77 38.96
C GLU A 474 -4.01 34.28 38.23
N LEU A 475 -4.11 34.58 36.93
CA LEU A 475 -3.03 35.17 36.16
C LEU A 475 -2.88 36.68 36.32
N GLY A 476 -3.69 37.32 37.18
CA GLY A 476 -3.66 38.76 37.41
C GLY A 476 -4.24 39.60 36.27
N LEU A 477 -5.01 38.98 35.38
CA LEU A 477 -5.68 39.66 34.25
C LEU A 477 -6.92 40.38 34.75
N LYS A 478 -7.16 41.59 34.25
CA LYS A 478 -8.35 42.38 34.54
C LYS A 478 -9.29 42.36 33.35
N ASN A 479 -10.59 42.33 33.62
CA ASN A 479 -11.66 42.52 32.62
C ASN A 479 -11.67 43.94 32.10
#